data_702c21e938211655906b27ee084457b1
#
_entry.id   702c21e938211655906b27ee084457b1
#
_cell.length_a   1.000
_cell.length_b   1.000
_cell.length_c   1.000
_cell.angle_alpha   90.00
_cell.angle_beta   90.00
_cell.angle_gamma   90.00
#
_symmetry.space_group_name_H-M   'P 1'
#
loop_
_entity.id
_entity.type
_entity.pdbx_description
1 polymer ?
#
loop_
_entity_poly.entity_id
_entity_poly.type
_entity_poly.pdbx_seq_one_letter_code
_entity_poly.pdbx_strand_id
1 'polypeptide(L)'
;MKNILFIILFFSCFVGFSQEDAWVYFNVKNNSQSYYDNPLQMLSQRAIDRRTKQNISFDSKDIPIDVSFISQIKAVSGITVMAKSKWLNALHIRGTQTVINSLKSFAFVDKVDFADKSLNATGKKATTVKLKTVNKVLETQVDFTYGSSANQIQMLHGDVLHQQNYTGSGKIIAVMDAGFPGVNIAQPFQRLRDNNQILGGYDFVNRNSNFYSGDSHGTKVLSCMGGYKDNALVGTAPDASFYLFRTEDDATENPVEESYWVEAAEKADSLGVDVINTSLGYFGFDNTAYSHTYNEMDGKTAFMTRGAEIAFSRGMIVVASAGNEGATANPNIAVPADGISVLTVGAVNASKTVTSFSSIGPSFDGRVKPDVMAQGQSVVLSDSSGNIVTANGTSFSSPVMAGMVASLWQAFPNKTNKEIKDLIIKSADRYTNPNAQYGYGIPDFSVALSNG
;
A
#
# COMPACT_ATOMS: atom_id res chain seq x y z
N MET A 1 17.81 64.61 41.48
CA MET A 1 18.00 63.18 41.79
C MET A 1 17.23 62.41 40.74
N LYS A 2 17.93 61.68 39.85
CA LYS A 2 17.30 60.88 38.78
C LYS A 2 17.28 59.44 39.23
N ASN A 3 16.09 58.87 39.42
CA ASN A 3 15.92 57.43 39.68
C ASN A 3 16.04 56.66 38.40
N ILE A 4 17.07 55.83 38.26
CA ILE A 4 17.23 54.86 37.16
C ILE A 4 16.52 53.57 37.61
N LEU A 5 15.42 53.26 36.91
CA LEU A 5 14.69 51.99 37.13
C LEU A 5 15.37 50.93 36.28
N PHE A 6 16.03 49.95 36.90
CA PHE A 6 16.59 48.77 36.23
C PHE A 6 15.45 47.73 36.01
N ILE A 7 15.01 47.63 34.75
CA ILE A 7 14.11 46.53 34.33
C ILE A 7 14.96 45.30 34.02
N ILE A 8 14.96 44.31 34.92
CA ILE A 8 15.55 42.99 34.65
C ILE A 8 14.55 42.20 33.77
N LEU A 9 14.87 42.09 32.48
CA LEU A 9 14.14 41.23 31.57
C LEU A 9 14.56 39.78 31.82
N PHE A 10 13.68 39.01 32.47
CA PHE A 10 13.85 37.54 32.60
C PHE A 10 13.56 36.90 31.23
N PHE A 11 14.62 36.60 30.46
CA PHE A 11 14.52 35.73 29.30
C PHE A 11 14.36 34.30 29.80
N SER A 12 13.12 33.82 29.93
CA SER A 12 12.86 32.40 30.05
C SER A 12 13.12 31.74 28.68
N CYS A 13 14.29 31.15 28.49
CA CYS A 13 14.53 30.22 27.41
C CYS A 13 13.57 29.03 27.56
N PHE A 14 12.47 29.06 26.83
CA PHE A 14 11.74 27.83 26.57
C PHE A 14 12.64 26.94 25.70
N VAL A 15 13.33 26.00 26.31
CA VAL A 15 13.93 24.89 25.60
C VAL A 15 12.77 24.04 25.11
N GLY A 16 12.33 24.30 23.90
CA GLY A 16 11.38 23.43 23.20
C GLY A 16 12.08 22.11 22.97
N PHE A 17 11.75 21.08 23.75
CA PHE A 17 12.22 19.74 23.45
C PHE A 17 11.49 19.29 22.16
N SER A 18 12.24 19.09 21.08
CA SER A 18 11.73 18.50 19.85
C SER A 18 11.08 17.14 20.17
N GLN A 19 9.89 16.93 19.64
CA GLN A 19 9.28 15.60 19.67
C GLN A 19 9.82 14.80 18.50
N GLU A 20 10.17 13.55 18.79
CA GLU A 20 10.68 12.59 17.82
C GLU A 20 9.66 11.49 17.58
N ASP A 21 9.62 10.98 16.36
CA ASP A 21 8.90 9.77 16.00
C ASP A 21 9.84 8.55 16.13
N ALA A 22 9.34 7.45 16.70
CA ALA A 22 10.13 6.23 16.87
C ALA A 22 9.24 4.98 16.89
N TRP A 23 9.84 3.83 16.55
CA TRP A 23 9.23 2.51 16.70
C TRP A 23 9.82 1.78 17.91
N VAL A 24 8.93 1.39 18.84
CA VAL A 24 9.27 0.53 19.99
C VAL A 24 8.92 -0.90 19.65
N TYR A 25 9.91 -1.77 19.53
CA TYR A 25 9.74 -3.19 19.24
C TYR A 25 9.69 -4.01 20.52
N PHE A 26 8.87 -5.04 20.52
CA PHE A 26 8.73 -5.96 21.65
C PHE A 26 9.40 -7.30 21.38
N ASN A 27 9.96 -7.91 22.44
CA ASN A 27 10.72 -9.17 22.34
C ASN A 27 9.85 -10.43 22.39
N VAL A 28 8.58 -10.32 22.80
CA VAL A 28 7.69 -11.46 23.02
C VAL A 28 6.25 -11.15 22.62
N LYS A 29 5.48 -12.20 22.35
CA LYS A 29 4.02 -12.20 22.22
C LYS A 29 3.45 -13.28 23.14
N ASN A 30 2.64 -12.87 24.10
CA ASN A 30 2.02 -13.76 25.08
C ASN A 30 0.78 -14.46 24.48
N ASN A 31 0.36 -15.56 25.12
CA ASN A 31 -0.88 -16.28 24.80
C ASN A 31 -1.00 -16.79 23.36
N SER A 32 0.11 -17.00 22.65
CA SER A 32 0.11 -17.39 21.24
C SER A 32 -0.69 -18.66 20.96
N GLN A 33 -0.65 -19.65 21.86
CA GLN A 33 -1.34 -20.92 21.67
C GLN A 33 -2.87 -20.75 21.57
N SER A 34 -3.48 -19.91 22.42
CA SER A 34 -4.94 -19.70 22.36
C SER A 34 -5.42 -19.10 21.04
N TYR A 35 -4.57 -18.31 20.38
CA TYR A 35 -4.84 -17.76 19.05
C TYR A 35 -4.67 -18.79 17.94
N TYR A 36 -3.69 -19.69 18.06
CA TYR A 36 -3.51 -20.78 17.08
C TYR A 36 -4.65 -21.81 17.18
N ASP A 37 -5.13 -22.08 18.38
CA ASP A 37 -6.27 -22.98 18.63
C ASP A 37 -7.61 -22.39 18.12
N ASN A 38 -7.72 -21.05 18.08
CA ASN A 38 -8.91 -20.36 17.58
C ASN A 38 -8.55 -19.18 16.66
N PRO A 39 -8.14 -19.41 15.40
CA PRO A 39 -7.69 -18.37 14.48
C PRO A 39 -8.77 -17.35 14.09
N LEU A 40 -10.05 -17.67 14.28
CA LEU A 40 -11.16 -16.73 14.06
C LEU A 40 -11.16 -15.53 15.02
N GLN A 41 -10.39 -15.58 16.11
CA GLN A 41 -10.14 -14.40 16.94
C GLN A 41 -9.28 -13.33 16.25
N MET A 42 -8.50 -13.71 15.25
CA MET A 42 -7.55 -12.83 14.56
C MET A 42 -7.94 -12.55 13.10
N LEU A 43 -8.57 -13.52 12.44
CA LEU A 43 -8.79 -13.56 11.00
C LEU A 43 -10.24 -13.92 10.68
N SER A 44 -10.80 -13.36 9.63
CA SER A 44 -12.07 -13.83 9.06
C SER A 44 -11.92 -15.23 8.45
N GLN A 45 -13.02 -15.93 8.27
CA GLN A 45 -13.01 -17.22 7.57
C GLN A 45 -12.42 -17.09 6.16
N ARG A 46 -12.74 -16.01 5.42
CA ARG A 46 -12.16 -15.73 4.09
C ARG A 46 -10.62 -15.62 4.14
N ALA A 47 -10.06 -14.98 5.18
CA ALA A 47 -8.61 -14.89 5.35
C ALA A 47 -7.97 -16.26 5.61
N ILE A 48 -8.61 -17.07 6.43
CA ILE A 48 -8.20 -18.47 6.69
C ILE A 48 -8.26 -19.28 5.40
N ASP A 49 -9.35 -19.19 4.64
CA ASP A 49 -9.53 -19.90 3.37
C ASP A 49 -8.49 -19.49 2.33
N ARG A 50 -8.19 -18.19 2.21
CA ARG A 50 -7.12 -17.67 1.34
C ARG A 50 -5.77 -18.29 1.69
N ARG A 51 -5.42 -18.33 2.99
CA ARG A 51 -4.15 -18.90 3.45
C ARG A 51 -4.09 -20.41 3.24
N THR A 52 -5.18 -21.12 3.52
CA THR A 52 -5.30 -22.56 3.29
C THR A 52 -5.08 -22.89 1.82
N LYS A 53 -5.74 -22.16 0.91
CA LYS A 53 -5.57 -22.35 -0.54
C LYS A 53 -4.13 -22.13 -1.01
N GLN A 54 -3.38 -21.29 -0.34
CA GLN A 54 -2.00 -20.95 -0.68
C GLN A 54 -0.96 -21.66 0.19
N ASN A 55 -1.38 -22.62 1.04
CA ASN A 55 -0.53 -23.36 1.99
C ASN A 55 0.28 -22.43 2.94
N ILE A 56 -0.35 -21.37 3.41
CA ILE A 56 0.26 -20.38 4.34
C ILE A 56 -0.14 -20.73 5.78
N SER A 57 0.83 -21.14 6.58
CA SER A 57 0.62 -21.42 8.01
C SER A 57 0.50 -20.13 8.83
N PHE A 58 -0.15 -20.23 10.00
CA PHE A 58 -0.12 -19.18 11.01
C PHE A 58 1.27 -19.12 11.67
N ASP A 59 1.72 -17.92 12.00
CA ASP A 59 2.97 -17.70 12.73
C ASP A 59 2.83 -16.57 13.78
N SER A 60 3.92 -16.25 14.47
CA SER A 60 3.92 -15.22 15.52
C SER A 60 3.48 -13.85 15.05
N LYS A 61 3.57 -13.54 13.74
CA LYS A 61 3.12 -12.25 13.18
C LYS A 61 1.60 -12.11 13.20
N ASP A 62 0.87 -13.22 13.19
CA ASP A 62 -0.61 -13.18 13.26
C ASP A 62 -1.10 -12.78 14.65
N ILE A 63 -0.33 -13.10 15.69
CA ILE A 63 -0.69 -12.86 17.09
C ILE A 63 -0.71 -11.34 17.38
N PRO A 64 -1.76 -10.80 18.03
CA PRO A 64 -1.81 -9.41 18.46
C PRO A 64 -0.66 -9.05 19.41
N ILE A 65 -0.31 -7.77 19.48
CA ILE A 65 0.57 -7.25 20.53
C ILE A 65 -0.14 -7.41 21.88
N ASP A 66 0.60 -7.77 22.93
CA ASP A 66 0.07 -7.86 24.29
C ASP A 66 -0.50 -6.50 24.72
N VAL A 67 -1.77 -6.50 25.14
CA VAL A 67 -2.48 -5.28 25.56
C VAL A 67 -1.83 -4.63 26.79
N SER A 68 -1.19 -5.45 27.65
CA SER A 68 -0.48 -4.94 28.82
C SER A 68 0.74 -4.11 28.43
N PHE A 69 1.47 -4.50 27.38
CA PHE A 69 2.60 -3.73 26.86
C PHE A 69 2.15 -2.39 26.29
N ILE A 70 1.08 -2.40 25.48
CA ILE A 70 0.49 -1.17 24.94
C ILE A 70 0.07 -0.23 26.09
N SER A 71 -0.57 -0.77 27.13
CA SER A 71 -1.04 0.01 28.29
C SER A 71 0.11 0.61 29.07
N GLN A 72 1.19 -0.16 29.30
CA GLN A 72 2.38 0.32 30.03
C GLN A 72 3.11 1.43 29.24
N ILE A 73 3.26 1.28 27.91
CA ILE A 73 3.87 2.33 27.08
C ILE A 73 3.01 3.60 27.08
N LYS A 74 1.68 3.46 26.95
CA LYS A 74 0.74 4.60 27.01
C LYS A 74 0.73 5.33 28.34
N ALA A 75 1.06 4.66 29.44
CA ALA A 75 1.10 5.25 30.77
C ALA A 75 2.34 6.12 31.01
N VAL A 76 3.37 6.04 30.16
CA VAL A 76 4.58 6.86 30.30
C VAL A 76 4.26 8.30 29.91
N SER A 77 4.42 9.21 30.87
CA SER A 77 4.18 10.64 30.63
C SER A 77 5.08 11.18 29.51
N GLY A 78 4.51 11.91 28.56
CA GLY A 78 5.23 12.46 27.41
C GLY A 78 5.35 11.49 26.23
N ILE A 79 4.71 10.31 26.26
CA ILE A 79 4.59 9.39 25.13
C ILE A 79 3.16 9.44 24.56
N THR A 80 3.08 9.60 23.25
CA THR A 80 1.86 9.40 22.45
C THR A 80 2.03 8.16 21.58
N VAL A 81 1.11 7.19 21.68
CA VAL A 81 1.09 6.03 20.78
C VAL A 81 0.26 6.38 19.56
N MET A 82 0.92 6.41 18.39
CA MET A 82 0.36 6.83 17.10
C MET A 82 -0.24 5.64 16.33
N ALA A 83 0.51 4.54 16.23
CA ALA A 83 0.12 3.35 15.49
C ALA A 83 0.67 2.07 16.16
N LYS A 84 0.19 0.91 15.70
CA LYS A 84 0.65 -0.40 16.17
C LYS A 84 0.79 -1.35 15.00
N SER A 85 1.76 -2.27 15.08
CA SER A 85 1.91 -3.36 14.12
C SER A 85 2.08 -4.69 14.81
N LYS A 86 1.10 -5.59 14.65
CA LYS A 86 1.25 -6.99 15.10
C LYS A 86 2.31 -7.73 14.28
N TRP A 87 2.43 -7.44 13.01
CA TRP A 87 3.38 -8.09 12.12
C TRP A 87 4.83 -7.80 12.51
N LEU A 88 5.13 -6.54 12.83
CA LEU A 88 6.46 -6.09 13.23
C LEU A 88 6.67 -6.12 14.76
N ASN A 89 5.62 -6.47 15.51
CA ASN A 89 5.58 -6.47 16.98
C ASN A 89 6.06 -5.14 17.58
N ALA A 90 5.52 -4.03 17.08
CA ALA A 90 5.98 -2.68 17.36
C ALA A 90 4.83 -1.69 17.58
N LEU A 91 5.12 -0.63 18.33
CA LEU A 91 4.31 0.58 18.38
C LEU A 91 5.08 1.72 17.70
N HIS A 92 4.40 2.53 16.89
CA HIS A 92 4.87 3.85 16.52
C HIS A 92 4.47 4.83 17.62
N ILE A 93 5.45 5.54 18.16
CA ILE A 93 5.28 6.48 19.26
C ILE A 93 5.87 7.84 18.91
N ARG A 94 5.37 8.87 19.60
CA ARG A 94 5.92 10.23 19.57
C ARG A 94 6.20 10.72 20.97
N GLY A 95 7.34 11.39 21.16
CA GLY A 95 7.76 11.95 22.46
C GLY A 95 9.15 12.58 22.36
N THR A 96 9.66 13.13 23.48
CA THR A 96 11.05 13.60 23.47
C THR A 96 12.04 12.44 23.43
N GLN A 97 13.21 12.64 22.81
CA GLN A 97 14.25 11.61 22.72
C GLN A 97 14.58 10.97 24.08
N THR A 98 14.64 11.78 25.15
CA THR A 98 14.92 11.28 26.51
C THR A 98 13.84 10.34 27.01
N VAL A 99 12.56 10.69 26.84
CA VAL A 99 11.43 9.88 27.29
C VAL A 99 11.32 8.62 26.44
N ILE A 100 11.52 8.71 25.12
CA ILE A 100 11.55 7.54 24.23
C ILE A 100 12.67 6.57 24.64
N ASN A 101 13.88 7.08 24.92
CA ASN A 101 14.99 6.22 25.37
C ASN A 101 14.73 5.53 26.72
N SER A 102 13.94 6.14 27.61
CA SER A 102 13.58 5.51 28.90
C SER A 102 12.78 4.21 28.72
N LEU A 103 12.07 4.06 27.61
CA LEU A 103 11.29 2.84 27.31
C LEU A 103 12.15 1.60 27.16
N LYS A 104 13.44 1.75 26.84
CA LYS A 104 14.42 0.64 26.80
C LYS A 104 14.63 -0.05 28.15
N SER A 105 14.18 0.54 29.25
CA SER A 105 14.23 -0.07 30.59
C SER A 105 13.12 -1.12 30.84
N PHE A 106 12.08 -1.15 30.03
CA PHE A 106 11.07 -2.19 30.15
C PHE A 106 11.59 -3.54 29.64
N ALA A 107 11.47 -4.58 30.44
CA ALA A 107 11.98 -5.92 30.12
C ALA A 107 11.37 -6.55 28.84
N PHE A 108 10.16 -6.08 28.44
CA PHE A 108 9.48 -6.54 27.23
C PHE A 108 9.83 -5.72 25.98
N VAL A 109 10.62 -4.65 26.09
CA VAL A 109 11.12 -3.88 24.96
C VAL A 109 12.40 -4.51 24.44
N ASP A 110 12.41 -4.87 23.15
CA ASP A 110 13.58 -5.39 22.44
C ASP A 110 14.52 -4.26 22.01
N LYS A 111 13.96 -3.27 21.32
CA LYS A 111 14.68 -2.10 20.83
C LYS A 111 13.76 -0.91 20.58
N VAL A 112 14.38 0.24 20.41
CA VAL A 112 13.75 1.48 19.93
C VAL A 112 14.54 1.96 18.73
N ASP A 113 13.85 2.14 17.60
CA ASP A 113 14.39 2.74 16.38
C ASP A 113 13.73 4.12 16.19
N PHE A 114 14.51 5.19 16.19
CA PHE A 114 14.04 6.53 15.89
C PHE A 114 13.86 6.69 14.38
N ALA A 115 12.88 7.50 13.97
CA ALA A 115 12.73 7.94 12.59
C ALA A 115 13.93 8.79 12.14
N ASP A 116 14.45 9.65 13.02
CA ASP A 116 15.78 10.22 12.85
C ASP A 116 16.85 9.14 13.04
N LYS A 117 17.40 8.67 11.94
CA LYS A 117 18.35 7.56 11.89
C LYS A 117 19.69 7.89 12.55
N SER A 118 20.04 9.17 12.71
CA SER A 118 21.24 9.59 13.42
C SER A 118 21.19 9.26 14.92
N LEU A 119 20.01 9.02 15.46
CA LEU A 119 19.77 8.66 16.86
C LEU A 119 19.82 7.14 17.12
N ASN A 120 20.02 6.32 16.10
CA ASN A 120 20.00 4.86 16.18
C ASN A 120 21.43 4.25 16.21
N ALA A 121 21.58 3.10 16.91
CA ALA A 121 22.79 2.29 16.87
C ALA A 121 22.77 1.28 15.70
N THR A 122 23.92 0.96 15.07
CA THR A 122 24.01 0.18 13.81
C THR A 122 23.99 -1.36 14.01
N GLY A 123 23.19 -2.12 13.25
CA GLY A 123 23.04 -3.60 13.32
C GLY A 123 22.69 -4.30 11.97
N LYS A 124 22.65 -5.67 11.87
CA LYS A 124 22.76 -6.51 10.63
C LYS A 124 21.54 -7.40 10.27
N LYS A 125 21.54 -8.03 9.05
CA LYS A 125 20.51 -8.63 8.16
C LYS A 125 20.21 -10.15 8.24
N ALA A 126 19.11 -10.66 7.57
CA ALA A 126 18.77 -12.08 7.29
C ALA A 126 17.89 -12.35 6.02
N THR A 127 17.58 -13.65 5.62
CA THR A 127 17.39 -14.21 4.26
C THR A 127 16.02 -14.93 3.96
N THR A 128 15.75 -15.40 2.69
CA THR A 128 14.49 -15.72 1.95
C THR A 128 14.26 -17.20 1.55
N VAL A 129 13.00 -17.62 1.13
CA VAL A 129 12.63 -18.91 0.43
C VAL A 129 11.35 -18.83 -0.46
N LYS A 130 11.11 -19.83 -1.43
CA LYS A 130 10.14 -19.87 -2.57
C LYS A 130 9.18 -21.05 -2.60
N LEU A 131 8.09 -21.03 -3.46
CA LEU A 131 7.46 -22.17 -4.18
C LEU A 131 6.20 -22.01 -5.09
N LYS A 132 5.50 -23.07 -5.59
CA LYS A 132 4.89 -23.40 -6.90
C LYS A 132 3.38 -23.81 -6.94
N THR A 133 2.79 -24.01 -8.06
CA THR A 133 1.70 -23.92 -9.06
C THR A 133 0.59 -24.99 -9.03
N VAL A 134 -0.63 -24.86 -9.65
CA VAL A 134 -1.35 -24.90 -10.97
C VAL A 134 -2.90 -25.07 -10.82
N ASN A 135 -3.85 -24.77 -11.61
CA ASN A 135 -4.54 -24.73 -12.87
C ASN A 135 -6.10 -24.53 -12.87
N LYS A 136 -6.78 -24.44 -14.01
CA LYS A 136 -7.79 -23.59 -14.64
C LYS A 136 -9.18 -24.20 -14.94
N VAL A 137 -10.26 -23.35 -15.14
CA VAL A 137 -11.53 -23.60 -15.89
C VAL A 137 -12.20 -22.31 -16.41
N LEU A 138 -12.99 -22.33 -17.49
CA LEU A 138 -13.50 -21.25 -18.34
C LEU A 138 -15.01 -20.98 -18.20
N GLU A 139 -15.48 -19.72 -18.46
CA GLU A 139 -16.90 -19.32 -18.67
C GLU A 139 -17.16 -18.02 -19.48
N THR A 140 -18.41 -17.62 -19.69
CA THR A 140 -19.10 -16.78 -20.67
C THR A 140 -18.71 -15.28 -20.81
N GLN A 141 -18.95 -14.71 -22.02
CA GLN A 141 -18.52 -13.40 -22.51
C GLN A 141 -19.40 -12.21 -22.07
N VAL A 142 -18.75 -11.05 -21.70
CA VAL A 142 -19.38 -9.75 -21.45
C VAL A 142 -18.71 -8.68 -22.31
N ASP A 143 -19.47 -7.72 -22.87
CA ASP A 143 -18.95 -6.63 -23.69
C ASP A 143 -19.25 -5.27 -23.04
N PHE A 144 -18.20 -4.51 -22.69
CA PHE A 144 -18.28 -3.17 -22.12
C PHE A 144 -18.00 -2.10 -23.16
N THR A 145 -18.80 -1.04 -23.16
CA THR A 145 -18.51 0.16 -23.94
C THR A 145 -17.64 1.11 -23.10
N TYR A 146 -16.32 0.98 -23.24
CA TYR A 146 -15.31 1.66 -22.40
C TYR A 146 -15.29 3.20 -22.56
N GLY A 147 -15.83 3.73 -23.66
CA GLY A 147 -15.81 5.16 -23.92
C GLY A 147 -14.39 5.74 -23.87
N SER A 148 -14.22 6.83 -23.15
CA SER A 148 -12.93 7.52 -23.04
C SER A 148 -11.87 6.69 -22.31
N SER A 149 -12.23 5.70 -21.48
CA SER A 149 -11.29 4.83 -20.75
C SER A 149 -10.76 3.65 -21.56
N ALA A 150 -11.14 3.50 -22.82
CA ALA A 150 -10.80 2.35 -23.64
C ALA A 150 -9.28 2.08 -23.71
N ASN A 151 -8.47 3.11 -23.93
CA ASN A 151 -7.03 2.92 -24.14
C ASN A 151 -6.31 2.34 -22.91
N GLN A 152 -6.64 2.80 -21.70
CA GLN A 152 -5.97 2.33 -20.48
C GLN A 152 -6.24 0.85 -20.16
N ILE A 153 -7.32 0.28 -20.70
CA ILE A 153 -7.70 -1.12 -20.56
C ILE A 153 -7.15 -1.95 -21.73
N GLN A 154 -7.38 -1.49 -22.97
CA GLN A 154 -6.97 -2.19 -24.18
C GLN A 154 -5.44 -2.22 -24.36
N MET A 155 -4.71 -1.21 -23.86
CA MET A 155 -3.24 -1.22 -23.83
C MET A 155 -2.68 -2.48 -23.15
N LEU A 156 -3.39 -3.00 -22.15
CA LEU A 156 -3.06 -4.19 -21.39
C LEU A 156 -3.77 -5.46 -21.92
N HIS A 157 -4.55 -5.37 -23.00
CA HIS A 157 -5.50 -6.39 -23.45
C HIS A 157 -6.45 -6.85 -22.33
N GLY A 158 -6.83 -5.94 -21.42
CA GLY A 158 -7.75 -6.20 -20.32
C GLY A 158 -9.18 -6.41 -20.78
N ASP A 159 -9.55 -5.87 -21.94
CA ASP A 159 -10.83 -6.13 -22.63
C ASP A 159 -11.03 -7.62 -22.91
N VAL A 160 -9.96 -8.38 -23.20
CA VAL A 160 -10.01 -9.82 -23.40
C VAL A 160 -10.44 -10.56 -22.11
N LEU A 161 -10.00 -10.08 -20.93
CA LEU A 161 -10.49 -10.61 -19.65
C LEU A 161 -11.97 -10.29 -19.44
N HIS A 162 -12.36 -9.05 -19.66
CA HIS A 162 -13.74 -8.60 -19.48
C HIS A 162 -14.70 -9.32 -20.43
N GLN A 163 -14.31 -9.54 -21.69
CA GLN A 163 -15.08 -10.30 -22.67
C GLN A 163 -15.32 -11.76 -22.24
N GLN A 164 -14.43 -12.31 -21.41
CA GLN A 164 -14.60 -13.65 -20.78
C GLN A 164 -15.21 -13.57 -19.37
N ASN A 165 -15.86 -12.45 -19.03
CA ASN A 165 -16.49 -12.19 -17.73
C ASN A 165 -15.52 -12.20 -16.53
N TYR A 166 -14.22 -12.01 -16.75
CA TYR A 166 -13.25 -11.80 -15.68
C TYR A 166 -13.14 -10.31 -15.37
N THR A 167 -14.00 -9.84 -14.52
CA THR A 167 -14.23 -8.43 -14.17
C THR A 167 -13.88 -8.11 -12.71
N GLY A 168 -13.16 -9.01 -12.05
CA GLY A 168 -12.77 -8.94 -10.64
C GLY A 168 -13.81 -9.56 -9.68
N SER A 169 -14.89 -10.17 -10.18
CA SER A 169 -15.92 -10.73 -9.34
C SER A 169 -15.37 -11.76 -8.33
N GLY A 170 -15.82 -11.68 -7.07
CA GLY A 170 -15.36 -12.51 -5.97
C GLY A 170 -13.97 -12.15 -5.42
N LYS A 171 -13.26 -11.17 -6.00
CA LYS A 171 -12.01 -10.63 -5.46
C LYS A 171 -12.25 -9.40 -4.62
N ILE A 172 -11.41 -9.21 -3.61
CA ILE A 172 -11.44 -8.03 -2.74
C ILE A 172 -10.16 -7.24 -2.89
N ILE A 173 -10.29 -5.95 -3.19
CA ILE A 173 -9.18 -5.00 -3.27
C ILE A 173 -9.26 -4.05 -2.07
N ALA A 174 -8.18 -3.91 -1.31
CA ALA A 174 -8.03 -2.79 -0.38
C ALA A 174 -7.35 -1.62 -1.09
N VAL A 175 -7.96 -0.45 -1.00
CA VAL A 175 -7.40 0.81 -1.50
C VAL A 175 -6.89 1.59 -0.30
N MET A 176 -5.59 1.86 -0.25
CA MET A 176 -4.93 2.62 0.82
C MET A 176 -4.49 3.96 0.24
N ASP A 177 -5.07 5.07 0.76
CA ASP A 177 -4.95 6.37 0.12
C ASP A 177 -5.30 7.53 1.09
N ALA A 178 -5.29 8.78 0.62
CA ALA A 178 -5.53 9.99 1.40
C ALA A 178 -7.01 10.26 1.75
N GLY A 179 -7.97 9.50 1.18
CA GLY A 179 -9.41 9.66 1.45
C GLY A 179 -10.29 9.32 0.25
N PHE A 180 -11.60 9.25 0.50
CA PHE A 180 -12.57 8.80 -0.52
C PHE A 180 -13.86 9.65 -0.56
N PRO A 181 -13.76 11.01 -0.52
CA PRO A 181 -14.95 11.85 -0.59
C PRO A 181 -15.72 11.66 -1.91
N GLY A 182 -17.04 11.67 -1.83
CA GLY A 182 -17.91 11.51 -3.00
C GLY A 182 -18.20 10.07 -3.44
N VAL A 183 -17.42 9.07 -3.01
CA VAL A 183 -17.65 7.65 -3.35
C VAL A 183 -19.03 7.17 -2.88
N ASN A 184 -19.53 7.70 -1.77
CA ASN A 184 -20.84 7.38 -1.21
C ASN A 184 -22.02 7.99 -1.97
N ILE A 185 -21.79 8.93 -2.89
CA ILE A 185 -22.87 9.66 -3.58
C ILE A 185 -22.69 9.78 -5.10
N ALA A 186 -21.45 9.93 -5.60
CA ALA A 186 -21.19 10.21 -7.01
C ALA A 186 -21.61 9.05 -7.93
N GLN A 187 -22.13 9.40 -9.13
CA GLN A 187 -22.71 8.46 -10.08
C GLN A 187 -21.74 7.37 -10.55
N PRO A 188 -20.45 7.63 -10.83
CA PRO A 188 -19.54 6.59 -11.29
C PRO A 188 -19.29 5.44 -10.28
N PHE A 189 -19.66 5.62 -9.01
CA PHE A 189 -19.60 4.60 -7.97
C PHE A 189 -20.96 3.97 -7.63
N GLN A 190 -22.02 4.35 -8.35
CA GLN A 190 -23.36 3.83 -8.09
C GLN A 190 -23.42 2.30 -8.25
N ARG A 191 -22.79 1.75 -9.29
CA ARG A 191 -22.70 0.29 -9.50
C ARG A 191 -22.11 -0.44 -8.27
N LEU A 192 -21.04 0.10 -7.69
CA LEU A 192 -20.42 -0.48 -6.48
C LEU A 192 -21.36 -0.45 -5.27
N ARG A 193 -22.13 0.65 -5.11
CA ARG A 193 -23.10 0.77 -4.01
C ARG A 193 -24.29 -0.16 -4.19
N ASP A 194 -24.88 -0.18 -5.39
CA ASP A 194 -26.06 -0.99 -5.69
C ASP A 194 -25.77 -2.50 -5.55
N ASN A 195 -24.54 -2.93 -5.86
CA ASN A 195 -24.09 -4.30 -5.75
C ASN A 195 -23.46 -4.64 -4.38
N ASN A 196 -23.46 -3.71 -3.40
CA ASN A 196 -22.81 -3.85 -2.09
C ASN A 196 -21.32 -4.23 -2.20
N GLN A 197 -20.60 -3.70 -3.18
CA GLN A 197 -19.20 -3.97 -3.43
C GLN A 197 -18.27 -3.10 -2.59
N ILE A 198 -18.74 -2.02 -1.94
CA ILE A 198 -18.01 -1.27 -0.92
C ILE A 198 -18.26 -1.95 0.42
N LEU A 199 -17.32 -2.80 0.85
CA LEU A 199 -17.46 -3.66 2.03
C LEU A 199 -17.24 -2.91 3.35
N GLY A 200 -16.75 -1.66 3.29
CA GLY A 200 -16.45 -0.81 4.42
C GLY A 200 -15.07 -0.20 4.34
N GLY A 201 -14.59 0.36 5.44
CA GLY A 201 -13.30 1.03 5.50
C GLY A 201 -12.97 1.53 6.90
N TYR A 202 -11.86 2.28 7.01
CA TYR A 202 -11.43 2.91 8.24
C TYR A 202 -10.48 4.08 7.95
N ASP A 203 -10.60 5.15 8.71
CA ASP A 203 -9.66 6.27 8.71
C ASP A 203 -8.60 6.03 9.80
N PHE A 204 -7.39 5.60 9.37
CA PHE A 204 -6.26 5.34 10.28
C PHE A 204 -5.59 6.62 10.75
N VAL A 205 -5.77 7.73 10.04
CA VAL A 205 -5.25 9.05 10.43
C VAL A 205 -6.06 9.60 11.61
N ASN A 206 -7.38 9.69 11.46
CA ASN A 206 -8.28 10.25 12.48
C ASN A 206 -8.84 9.18 13.45
N ARG A 207 -8.45 7.91 13.28
CA ARG A 207 -8.87 6.79 14.14
C ARG A 207 -10.38 6.59 14.27
N ASN A 208 -11.11 6.70 13.16
CA ASN A 208 -12.56 6.55 13.12
C ASN A 208 -13.04 5.82 11.86
N SER A 209 -14.35 5.58 11.77
CA SER A 209 -14.96 4.84 10.66
C SER A 209 -15.37 5.72 9.46
N ASN A 210 -15.12 7.02 9.50
CA ASN A 210 -15.47 7.93 8.40
C ASN A 210 -14.36 7.98 7.35
N PHE A 211 -14.25 6.97 6.52
CA PHE A 211 -13.28 6.88 5.43
C PHE A 211 -13.67 7.69 4.17
N TYR A 212 -14.90 8.22 4.10
CA TYR A 212 -15.35 9.14 3.04
C TYR A 212 -14.87 10.59 3.23
N SER A 213 -13.91 10.81 4.12
CA SER A 213 -13.23 12.09 4.37
C SER A 213 -11.86 12.13 3.71
N GLY A 214 -11.11 13.22 3.95
CA GLY A 214 -9.75 13.42 3.45
C GLY A 214 -9.68 13.94 2.02
N ASP A 215 -8.53 13.81 1.36
CA ASP A 215 -8.35 14.25 -0.02
C ASP A 215 -9.06 13.35 -1.03
N SER A 216 -9.37 13.91 -2.19
CA SER A 216 -10.06 13.22 -3.28
C SER A 216 -9.17 12.29 -4.12
N HIS A 217 -7.89 12.14 -3.78
CA HIS A 217 -6.95 11.32 -4.53
C HIS A 217 -7.40 9.86 -4.57
N GLY A 218 -7.75 9.27 -3.41
CA GLY A 218 -8.24 7.89 -3.35
C GLY A 218 -9.57 7.66 -4.07
N THR A 219 -10.42 8.68 -4.18
CA THR A 219 -11.62 8.62 -5.03
C THR A 219 -11.26 8.42 -6.50
N LYS A 220 -10.29 9.21 -6.99
CA LYS A 220 -9.78 9.09 -8.37
C LYS A 220 -9.15 7.72 -8.61
N VAL A 221 -8.31 7.26 -7.66
CA VAL A 221 -7.67 5.94 -7.66
C VAL A 221 -8.70 4.80 -7.71
N LEU A 222 -9.70 4.82 -6.83
CA LEU A 222 -10.77 3.81 -6.83
C LEU A 222 -11.52 3.77 -8.17
N SER A 223 -11.72 4.93 -8.80
CA SER A 223 -12.45 4.99 -10.06
C SER A 223 -11.75 4.27 -11.22
N CYS A 224 -10.41 4.16 -11.18
CA CYS A 224 -9.63 3.42 -12.17
C CYS A 224 -9.90 1.90 -12.12
N MET A 225 -10.31 1.38 -10.94
CA MET A 225 -10.60 -0.04 -10.72
C MET A 225 -12.08 -0.35 -10.79
N GLY A 226 -12.90 0.35 -10.00
CA GLY A 226 -14.33 0.06 -9.79
C GLY A 226 -15.28 1.11 -10.33
N GLY A 227 -14.78 2.20 -10.93
CA GLY A 227 -15.64 3.23 -11.52
C GLY A 227 -16.43 2.72 -12.71
N TYR A 228 -17.69 3.13 -12.83
CA TYR A 228 -18.54 2.79 -13.97
C TYR A 228 -19.44 3.95 -14.37
N LYS A 229 -19.30 4.38 -15.59
CA LYS A 229 -20.21 5.31 -16.26
C LYS A 229 -20.30 4.94 -17.73
N ASP A 230 -21.47 4.50 -18.14
CA ASP A 230 -21.70 3.97 -19.48
C ASP A 230 -21.18 4.93 -20.56
N ASN A 231 -20.53 4.39 -21.60
CA ASN A 231 -19.89 5.13 -22.70
C ASN A 231 -18.84 6.19 -22.28
N ALA A 232 -18.35 6.19 -21.04
CA ALA A 232 -17.40 7.18 -20.57
C ALA A 232 -16.25 6.59 -19.74
N LEU A 233 -16.55 5.77 -18.74
CA LEU A 233 -15.58 5.18 -17.82
C LEU A 233 -15.99 3.74 -17.46
N VAL A 234 -15.09 2.80 -17.68
CA VAL A 234 -15.16 1.47 -17.09
C VAL A 234 -13.84 1.21 -16.38
N GLY A 235 -13.90 0.88 -15.09
CA GLY A 235 -12.73 0.48 -14.32
C GLY A 235 -12.23 -0.91 -14.71
N THR A 236 -11.01 -1.23 -14.32
CA THR A 236 -10.33 -2.48 -14.69
C THR A 236 -10.80 -3.72 -13.92
N ALA A 237 -11.59 -3.53 -12.84
CA ALA A 237 -12.25 -4.58 -12.07
C ALA A 237 -13.63 -4.10 -11.57
N PRO A 238 -14.59 -3.81 -12.49
CA PRO A 238 -15.86 -3.17 -12.13
C PRO A 238 -16.77 -4.03 -11.24
N ASP A 239 -16.50 -5.32 -11.11
CA ASP A 239 -17.25 -6.26 -10.28
C ASP A 239 -16.44 -6.78 -9.07
N ALA A 240 -15.25 -6.23 -8.81
CA ALA A 240 -14.53 -6.49 -7.56
C ALA A 240 -15.21 -5.81 -6.36
N SER A 241 -14.94 -6.33 -5.17
CA SER A 241 -15.34 -5.67 -3.92
C SER A 241 -14.17 -4.88 -3.32
N PHE A 242 -14.48 -3.83 -2.53
CA PHE A 242 -13.46 -2.90 -2.06
C PHE A 242 -13.56 -2.65 -0.55
N TYR A 243 -12.40 -2.63 0.12
CA TYR A 243 -12.21 -1.95 1.40
C TYR A 243 -11.44 -0.64 1.16
N LEU A 244 -11.87 0.44 1.81
CA LEU A 244 -11.31 1.78 1.63
C LEU A 244 -10.64 2.22 2.93
N PHE A 245 -9.32 2.39 2.91
CA PHE A 245 -8.53 2.77 4.08
C PHE A 245 -7.82 4.09 3.86
N ARG A 246 -8.15 5.10 4.67
CA ARG A 246 -7.39 6.34 4.71
C ARG A 246 -6.15 6.13 5.57
N THR A 247 -4.98 6.20 4.96
CA THR A 247 -3.68 5.98 5.58
C THR A 247 -2.73 7.16 5.44
N GLU A 248 -3.14 8.18 4.70
CA GLU A 248 -2.38 9.39 4.37
C GLU A 248 -3.02 10.64 4.96
N ASP A 249 -2.20 11.49 5.58
CA ASP A 249 -2.57 12.82 6.03
C ASP A 249 -2.04 13.88 5.04
N ASP A 250 -2.87 14.30 4.11
CA ASP A 250 -2.57 15.26 3.05
C ASP A 250 -2.08 16.64 3.55
N ALA A 251 -2.12 16.89 4.85
CA ALA A 251 -1.61 18.11 5.47
C ALA A 251 -0.13 18.04 5.88
N THR A 252 0.44 16.84 6.06
CA THR A 252 1.82 16.64 6.53
C THR A 252 2.41 15.35 5.97
N GLU A 253 3.69 15.34 5.64
CA GLU A 253 4.43 14.17 5.18
C GLU A 253 5.30 13.64 6.33
N ASN A 254 4.87 12.57 7.00
CA ASN A 254 5.46 12.06 8.24
C ASN A 254 5.62 10.52 8.24
N PRO A 255 6.67 9.97 8.89
CA PRO A 255 6.88 8.51 8.97
C PRO A 255 5.74 7.72 9.63
N VAL A 256 4.84 8.40 10.35
CA VAL A 256 3.66 7.76 10.94
C VAL A 256 2.73 7.15 9.89
N GLU A 257 2.71 7.71 8.68
CA GLU A 257 1.90 7.24 7.55
C GLU A 257 2.33 5.86 7.06
N GLU A 258 3.62 5.56 7.06
CA GLU A 258 4.12 4.19 6.85
C GLU A 258 3.51 3.20 7.87
N SER A 259 3.35 3.65 9.12
CA SER A 259 2.79 2.82 10.19
C SER A 259 1.26 2.68 10.08
N TYR A 260 0.56 3.73 9.64
CA TYR A 260 -0.87 3.66 9.32
C TYR A 260 -1.12 2.68 8.17
N TRP A 261 -0.27 2.74 7.14
CA TRP A 261 -0.34 1.80 6.02
C TRP A 261 -0.15 0.34 6.47
N VAL A 262 0.85 0.07 7.31
CA VAL A 262 1.10 -1.30 7.83
C VAL A 262 -0.08 -1.77 8.68
N GLU A 263 -0.63 -0.92 9.55
CA GLU A 263 -1.81 -1.25 10.35
C GLU A 263 -3.04 -1.53 9.47
N ALA A 264 -3.22 -0.78 8.38
CA ALA A 264 -4.26 -1.00 7.38
C ALA A 264 -4.05 -2.32 6.61
N ALA A 265 -2.80 -2.65 6.24
CA ALA A 265 -2.46 -3.91 5.58
C ALA A 265 -2.74 -5.13 6.48
N GLU A 266 -2.47 -5.02 7.79
CA GLU A 266 -2.84 -6.02 8.80
C GLU A 266 -4.37 -6.18 8.92
N LYS A 267 -5.11 -5.08 8.80
CA LYS A 267 -6.57 -5.11 8.76
C LYS A 267 -7.08 -5.76 7.47
N ALA A 268 -6.49 -5.42 6.32
CA ALA A 268 -6.79 -6.04 5.03
C ALA A 268 -6.56 -7.55 5.05
N ASP A 269 -5.44 -8.01 5.62
CA ASP A 269 -5.17 -9.43 5.84
C ASP A 269 -6.26 -10.09 6.67
N SER A 270 -6.63 -9.49 7.80
CA SER A 270 -7.65 -10.05 8.69
C SER A 270 -9.04 -10.14 8.06
N LEU A 271 -9.35 -9.29 7.10
CA LEU A 271 -10.61 -9.27 6.35
C LEU A 271 -10.62 -10.22 5.14
N GLY A 272 -9.48 -10.78 4.76
CA GLY A 272 -9.36 -11.70 3.63
C GLY A 272 -9.23 -11.00 2.28
N VAL A 273 -8.63 -9.80 2.23
CA VAL A 273 -8.32 -9.07 1.00
C VAL A 273 -7.38 -9.88 0.10
N ASP A 274 -7.58 -9.83 -1.21
CA ASP A 274 -6.73 -10.49 -2.21
C ASP A 274 -5.64 -9.54 -2.74
N VAL A 275 -5.99 -8.28 -3.03
CA VAL A 275 -5.09 -7.28 -3.63
C VAL A 275 -5.09 -6.02 -2.77
N ILE A 276 -3.91 -5.47 -2.51
CA ILE A 276 -3.75 -4.11 -1.97
C ILE A 276 -3.30 -3.22 -3.12
N ASN A 277 -4.04 -2.13 -3.39
CA ASN A 277 -3.54 -1.02 -4.19
C ASN A 277 -3.07 0.10 -3.27
N THR A 278 -1.82 0.53 -3.46
CA THR A 278 -1.28 1.73 -2.82
C THR A 278 -0.74 2.67 -3.89
N SER A 279 -1.37 3.84 -3.99
CA SER A 279 -0.96 4.90 -4.91
C SER A 279 -0.17 5.99 -4.19
N LEU A 280 0.49 5.59 -3.12
CA LEU A 280 1.31 6.36 -2.20
C LEU A 280 2.76 5.87 -2.28
N GLY A 281 3.69 6.75 -1.89
CA GLY A 281 5.09 6.35 -1.79
C GLY A 281 5.92 7.41 -1.10
N TYR A 282 6.80 6.99 -0.18
CA TYR A 282 7.58 7.89 0.66
C TYR A 282 9.05 7.83 0.29
N PHE A 283 9.67 9.00 0.14
CA PHE A 283 11.10 9.19 0.02
C PHE A 283 11.56 10.37 0.88
N GLY A 284 10.94 11.54 0.72
CA GLY A 284 11.15 12.72 1.54
C GLY A 284 10.04 12.91 2.56
N PHE A 285 10.38 13.43 3.73
CA PHE A 285 9.44 13.82 4.78
C PHE A 285 9.63 15.30 5.11
N ASP A 286 8.63 15.94 5.74
CA ASP A 286 8.69 17.35 6.19
C ASP A 286 9.89 17.59 7.08
N ASN A 287 10.16 16.69 8.02
CA ASN A 287 11.44 16.66 8.72
C ASN A 287 12.44 15.82 7.90
N THR A 288 13.37 16.48 7.24
CA THR A 288 14.36 15.84 6.38
C THR A 288 15.26 14.81 7.08
N ALA A 289 15.40 14.88 8.43
CA ALA A 289 16.13 13.87 9.21
C ALA A 289 15.44 12.50 9.19
N TYR A 290 14.15 12.46 8.90
CA TYR A 290 13.35 11.24 8.77
C TYR A 290 13.38 10.67 7.35
N SER A 291 13.74 11.48 6.34
CA SER A 291 13.70 11.11 4.93
C SER A 291 14.50 9.85 4.63
N HIS A 292 13.97 9.06 3.70
CA HIS A 292 14.68 7.91 3.19
C HIS A 292 15.87 8.32 2.32
N THR A 293 16.83 7.43 2.23
CA THR A 293 17.94 7.52 1.28
C THR A 293 17.81 6.41 0.25
N TYR A 294 18.43 6.56 -0.93
CA TYR A 294 18.38 5.54 -1.95
C TYR A 294 18.90 4.16 -1.45
N ASN A 295 19.84 4.16 -0.51
CA ASN A 295 20.37 2.92 0.09
C ASN A 295 19.30 2.08 0.80
N GLU A 296 18.18 2.70 1.19
CA GLU A 296 17.07 2.05 1.87
C GLU A 296 16.03 1.48 0.90
N MET A 297 16.15 1.81 -0.39
CA MET A 297 15.31 1.22 -1.46
C MET A 297 15.79 -0.20 -1.78
N ASP A 298 15.97 -1.03 -0.75
CA ASP A 298 16.58 -2.38 -0.79
C ASP A 298 15.57 -3.53 -0.59
N GLY A 299 14.30 -3.19 -0.49
CA GLY A 299 13.20 -4.15 -0.28
C GLY A 299 13.12 -4.71 1.15
N LYS A 300 13.84 -4.15 2.14
CA LYS A 300 13.97 -4.74 3.48
C LYS A 300 14.05 -3.72 4.60
N THR A 301 14.51 -2.50 4.33
CA THR A 301 14.88 -1.53 5.38
C THR A 301 13.69 -0.72 5.85
N ALA A 302 12.93 -0.09 4.96
CA ALA A 302 11.82 0.79 5.30
C ALA A 302 10.69 0.04 6.03
N PHE A 303 10.04 0.72 6.96
CA PHE A 303 8.98 0.13 7.78
C PHE A 303 7.80 -0.34 6.92
N MET A 304 7.35 0.49 6.00
CA MET A 304 6.26 0.18 5.08
C MET A 304 6.62 -0.96 4.12
N THR A 305 7.84 -0.98 3.56
CA THR A 305 8.31 -2.06 2.68
C THR A 305 8.32 -3.41 3.41
N ARG A 306 8.78 -3.45 4.67
CA ARG A 306 8.70 -4.66 5.51
C ARG A 306 7.27 -5.14 5.70
N GLY A 307 6.32 -4.22 5.91
CA GLY A 307 4.90 -4.51 5.98
C GLY A 307 4.36 -5.08 4.66
N ALA A 308 4.75 -4.51 3.52
CA ALA A 308 4.34 -4.97 2.19
C ALA A 308 4.85 -6.39 1.87
N GLU A 309 6.09 -6.71 2.25
CA GLU A 309 6.65 -8.06 2.14
C GLU A 309 5.89 -9.07 3.02
N ILE A 310 5.50 -8.66 4.23
CA ILE A 310 4.68 -9.51 5.09
C ILE A 310 3.27 -9.67 4.48
N ALA A 311 2.64 -8.62 3.96
CA ALA A 311 1.35 -8.70 3.28
C ALA A 311 1.38 -9.73 2.14
N PHE A 312 2.42 -9.71 1.32
CA PHE A 312 2.60 -10.71 0.27
C PHE A 312 2.78 -12.12 0.84
N SER A 313 3.53 -12.28 1.92
CA SER A 313 3.71 -13.57 2.61
C SER A 313 2.40 -14.12 3.22
N ARG A 314 1.37 -13.26 3.41
CA ARG A 314 0.03 -13.64 3.86
C ARG A 314 -0.90 -14.01 2.70
N GLY A 315 -0.42 -14.02 1.47
CA GLY A 315 -1.16 -14.44 0.29
C GLY A 315 -1.90 -13.31 -0.43
N MET A 316 -1.59 -12.04 -0.13
CA MET A 316 -2.09 -10.87 -0.88
C MET A 316 -1.09 -10.47 -1.98
N ILE A 317 -1.54 -9.79 -3.03
CA ILE A 317 -0.67 -9.07 -3.96
C ILE A 317 -0.71 -7.59 -3.59
N VAL A 318 0.47 -6.99 -3.33
CA VAL A 318 0.61 -5.55 -3.15
C VAL A 318 1.01 -4.94 -4.48
N VAL A 319 0.18 -4.05 -5.00
CA VAL A 319 0.43 -3.25 -6.21
C VAL A 319 0.73 -1.83 -5.78
N ALA A 320 1.89 -1.32 -6.13
CA ALA A 320 2.34 0.01 -5.73
C ALA A 320 2.75 0.87 -6.91
N SER A 321 2.44 2.17 -6.83
CA SER A 321 2.96 3.18 -7.77
C SER A 321 4.48 3.31 -7.62
N ALA A 322 5.20 3.46 -8.74
CA ALA A 322 6.65 3.60 -8.74
C ALA A 322 7.15 4.91 -8.09
N GLY A 323 6.31 5.95 -8.08
CA GLY A 323 6.64 7.32 -7.71
C GLY A 323 6.67 8.26 -8.92
N ASN A 324 6.67 9.56 -8.66
CA ASN A 324 6.60 10.60 -9.71
C ASN A 324 7.87 11.47 -9.78
N GLU A 325 9.00 10.91 -9.34
CA GLU A 325 10.27 11.64 -9.18
C GLU A 325 11.18 11.54 -10.41
N GLY A 326 10.76 10.87 -11.49
CA GLY A 326 11.58 10.57 -12.67
C GLY A 326 12.27 11.77 -13.33
N ALA A 327 11.73 12.99 -13.18
CA ALA A 327 12.33 14.23 -13.69
C ALA A 327 13.11 15.01 -12.61
N THR A 328 13.27 14.48 -11.40
CA THR A 328 13.98 15.14 -10.29
C THR A 328 15.44 14.69 -10.19
N ALA A 329 16.17 15.31 -9.24
CA ALA A 329 17.55 14.90 -8.93
C ALA A 329 17.66 13.49 -8.32
N ASN A 330 16.57 12.97 -7.73
CA ASN A 330 16.46 11.62 -7.18
C ASN A 330 15.34 10.84 -7.91
N PRO A 331 15.56 10.40 -9.14
CA PRO A 331 14.51 9.85 -10.00
C PRO A 331 14.06 8.43 -9.61
N ASN A 332 14.55 7.92 -8.49
CA ASN A 332 14.37 6.51 -8.11
C ASN A 332 12.96 6.22 -7.59
N ILE A 333 12.62 4.93 -7.60
CA ILE A 333 11.41 4.42 -6.92
C ILE A 333 11.42 4.77 -5.43
N ALA A 334 10.22 4.93 -4.85
CA ALA A 334 10.00 5.22 -3.43
C ALA A 334 9.54 3.95 -2.67
N VAL A 335 9.48 3.98 -1.33
CA VAL A 335 8.85 2.91 -0.55
C VAL A 335 7.31 2.96 -0.73
N PRO A 336 6.58 1.83 -0.79
CA PRO A 336 7.04 0.43 -0.73
C PRO A 336 7.37 -0.17 -2.10
N ALA A 337 7.47 0.64 -3.17
CA ALA A 337 7.72 0.17 -4.54
C ALA A 337 9.09 -0.55 -4.69
N ASP A 338 10.02 -0.29 -3.78
CA ASP A 338 11.30 -1.00 -3.67
C ASP A 338 11.14 -2.48 -3.24
N GLY A 339 9.99 -2.86 -2.72
CA GLY A 339 9.72 -4.20 -2.18
C GLY A 339 10.00 -5.32 -3.19
N ILE A 340 10.57 -6.43 -2.70
CA ILE A 340 10.94 -7.60 -3.52
C ILE A 340 9.69 -8.25 -4.12
N SER A 341 8.67 -8.39 -3.29
CA SER A 341 7.41 -9.06 -3.64
C SER A 341 6.34 -8.09 -4.14
N VAL A 342 6.51 -6.80 -3.96
CA VAL A 342 5.59 -5.75 -4.45
C VAL A 342 5.59 -5.73 -5.98
N LEU A 343 4.41 -5.66 -6.59
CA LEU A 343 4.25 -5.40 -8.02
C LEU A 343 4.27 -3.89 -8.25
N THR A 344 5.42 -3.36 -8.61
CA THR A 344 5.66 -1.93 -8.81
C THR A 344 5.30 -1.52 -10.22
N VAL A 345 4.47 -0.47 -10.36
CA VAL A 345 3.91 -0.02 -11.62
C VAL A 345 4.41 1.38 -11.99
N GLY A 346 5.15 1.47 -13.08
CA GLY A 346 5.54 2.74 -13.69
C GLY A 346 4.48 3.27 -14.66
N ALA A 347 4.70 4.47 -15.19
CA ALA A 347 3.73 5.18 -16.02
C ALA A 347 4.19 5.35 -17.48
N VAL A 348 3.33 4.97 -18.42
CA VAL A 348 3.43 5.31 -19.84
C VAL A 348 2.29 6.22 -20.27
N ASN A 349 2.45 6.89 -21.43
CA ASN A 349 1.37 7.60 -22.10
C ASN A 349 0.55 6.66 -23.01
N ALA A 350 -0.49 7.18 -23.66
CA ALA A 350 -1.35 6.40 -24.55
C ALA A 350 -0.62 5.76 -25.74
N SER A 351 0.57 6.25 -26.11
CA SER A 351 1.43 5.69 -27.16
C SER A 351 2.49 4.72 -26.63
N LYS A 352 2.34 4.23 -25.38
CA LYS A 352 3.25 3.28 -24.73
C LYS A 352 4.67 3.83 -24.49
N THR A 353 4.85 5.16 -24.50
CA THR A 353 6.11 5.83 -24.18
C THR A 353 6.16 6.15 -22.69
N VAL A 354 7.29 5.84 -22.03
CA VAL A 354 7.48 6.18 -20.60
C VAL A 354 7.32 7.69 -20.39
N THR A 355 6.62 8.07 -19.33
CA THR A 355 6.43 9.49 -18.97
C THR A 355 7.64 10.01 -18.22
N SER A 356 7.95 11.30 -18.40
CA SER A 356 9.11 11.92 -17.75
C SER A 356 9.04 11.92 -16.22
N PHE A 357 7.84 11.92 -15.66
CA PHE A 357 7.64 11.90 -14.20
C PHE A 357 7.78 10.51 -13.59
N SER A 358 7.58 9.43 -14.35
CA SER A 358 7.63 8.08 -13.76
C SER A 358 8.99 7.80 -13.13
N SER A 359 8.98 7.50 -11.83
CA SER A 359 10.20 7.05 -11.14
C SER A 359 10.76 5.80 -11.79
N ILE A 360 12.09 5.66 -11.73
CA ILE A 360 12.87 4.63 -12.40
C ILE A 360 13.62 3.76 -11.41
N GLY A 361 14.01 2.57 -11.86
CA GLY A 361 14.93 1.69 -11.16
C GLY A 361 16.41 1.94 -11.52
N PRO A 362 17.24 0.99 -11.13
CA PRO A 362 16.93 -0.20 -10.35
C PRO A 362 16.60 0.15 -8.90
N SER A 363 16.19 -0.85 -8.09
CA SER A 363 16.29 -0.72 -6.63
C SER A 363 17.75 -0.68 -6.20
N PHE A 364 18.04 -0.22 -4.97
CA PHE A 364 19.42 -0.10 -4.50
C PHE A 364 20.19 -1.42 -4.51
N ASP A 365 19.52 -2.55 -4.27
CA ASP A 365 20.11 -3.89 -4.36
C ASP A 365 20.14 -4.47 -5.79
N GLY A 366 19.88 -3.65 -6.81
CA GLY A 366 20.09 -3.95 -8.23
C GLY A 366 18.95 -4.73 -8.91
N ARG A 367 17.77 -4.88 -8.26
CA ARG A 367 16.62 -5.55 -8.90
C ARG A 367 15.99 -4.65 -9.95
N VAL A 368 15.43 -5.31 -10.98
CA VAL A 368 14.58 -4.61 -11.96
C VAL A 368 13.38 -3.98 -11.25
N LYS A 369 13.25 -2.67 -11.40
CA LYS A 369 12.12 -1.85 -10.98
C LYS A 369 11.96 -0.69 -11.98
N PRO A 370 10.72 -0.15 -12.18
CA PRO A 370 9.46 -0.78 -11.77
C PRO A 370 9.36 -2.22 -12.30
N ASP A 371 8.44 -3.05 -11.78
CA ASP A 371 8.26 -4.39 -12.36
C ASP A 371 7.59 -4.28 -13.74
N VAL A 372 6.50 -3.51 -13.84
CA VAL A 372 5.69 -3.39 -15.07
C VAL A 372 5.21 -1.95 -15.28
N MET A 373 4.63 -1.71 -16.46
CA MET A 373 4.09 -0.40 -16.86
C MET A 373 2.60 -0.49 -17.17
N ALA A 374 1.89 0.62 -16.89
CA ALA A 374 0.52 0.85 -17.38
C ALA A 374 0.34 2.32 -17.74
N GLN A 375 -0.79 2.67 -18.38
CA GLN A 375 -1.07 4.08 -18.67
C GLN A 375 -1.17 4.88 -17.37
N GLY A 376 -0.33 5.93 -17.24
CA GLY A 376 -0.32 6.86 -16.12
C GLY A 376 -0.37 8.32 -16.55
N GLN A 377 -0.41 8.60 -17.86
CA GLN A 377 -0.62 9.94 -18.41
C GLN A 377 -1.97 10.02 -19.09
N SER A 378 -2.72 11.08 -18.79
CA SER A 378 -4.09 11.30 -19.27
C SER A 378 -5.02 10.11 -18.99
N VAL A 379 -4.88 9.52 -17.81
CA VAL A 379 -5.75 8.42 -17.36
C VAL A 379 -7.16 8.97 -17.12
N VAL A 380 -8.16 8.34 -17.72
CA VAL A 380 -9.56 8.69 -17.56
C VAL A 380 -10.08 8.12 -16.24
N LEU A 381 -10.68 8.98 -15.43
CA LEU A 381 -11.09 8.67 -14.06
C LEU A 381 -12.26 9.60 -13.61
N SER A 382 -12.83 9.34 -12.45
CA SER A 382 -13.84 10.19 -11.82
C SER A 382 -13.24 11.04 -10.73
N ASP A 383 -13.60 12.32 -10.69
CA ASP A 383 -13.41 13.16 -9.50
C ASP A 383 -14.46 12.87 -8.42
N SER A 384 -14.34 13.52 -7.25
CA SER A 384 -15.28 13.37 -6.13
C SER A 384 -16.68 13.90 -6.39
N SER A 385 -16.88 14.72 -7.42
CA SER A 385 -18.17 15.22 -7.86
C SER A 385 -18.84 14.32 -8.90
N GLY A 386 -18.16 13.28 -9.39
CA GLY A 386 -18.65 12.36 -10.42
C GLY A 386 -18.42 12.84 -11.86
N ASN A 387 -17.60 13.87 -12.05
CA ASN A 387 -17.18 14.26 -13.40
C ASN A 387 -16.12 13.29 -13.91
N ILE A 388 -16.21 12.96 -15.20
CA ILE A 388 -15.16 12.19 -15.87
C ILE A 388 -14.09 13.18 -16.33
N VAL A 389 -12.88 13.00 -15.81
CA VAL A 389 -11.72 13.87 -16.05
C VAL A 389 -10.49 13.02 -16.39
N THR A 390 -9.38 13.67 -16.70
CA THR A 390 -8.08 12.99 -16.88
C THR A 390 -7.09 13.49 -15.85
N ALA A 391 -6.19 12.59 -15.43
CA ALA A 391 -5.08 12.93 -14.54
C ALA A 391 -3.78 12.22 -14.94
N ASN A 392 -2.65 12.71 -14.39
CA ASN A 392 -1.32 12.16 -14.61
C ASN A 392 -0.73 11.68 -13.27
N GLY A 393 0.01 10.59 -13.31
CA GLY A 393 0.75 10.04 -12.17
C GLY A 393 0.83 8.52 -12.21
N THR A 394 1.88 7.97 -11.64
CA THR A 394 1.99 6.54 -11.34
C THR A 394 0.90 6.10 -10.36
N SER A 395 0.35 7.04 -9.59
CA SER A 395 -0.84 6.86 -8.75
C SER A 395 -2.08 6.39 -9.51
N PHE A 396 -2.10 6.53 -10.84
CA PHE A 396 -3.21 6.07 -11.69
C PHE A 396 -2.84 4.86 -12.55
N SER A 397 -1.57 4.65 -12.87
CA SER A 397 -1.12 3.40 -13.52
C SER A 397 -1.20 2.21 -12.54
N SER A 398 -0.91 2.43 -11.27
CA SER A 398 -1.01 1.39 -10.22
C SER A 398 -2.44 0.82 -10.10
N PRO A 399 -3.51 1.61 -9.90
CA PRO A 399 -4.86 1.05 -9.81
C PRO A 399 -5.35 0.44 -11.12
N VAL A 400 -4.98 0.98 -12.28
CA VAL A 400 -5.26 0.31 -13.57
C VAL A 400 -4.71 -1.11 -13.56
N MET A 401 -3.48 -1.30 -13.09
CA MET A 401 -2.85 -2.62 -12.93
C MET A 401 -3.53 -3.46 -11.82
N ALA A 402 -3.84 -2.86 -10.67
CA ALA A 402 -4.40 -3.60 -9.52
C ALA A 402 -5.77 -4.22 -9.85
N GLY A 403 -6.63 -3.51 -10.60
CA GLY A 403 -7.88 -4.07 -11.09
C GLY A 403 -7.64 -5.21 -12.08
N MET A 404 -6.68 -5.08 -13.01
CA MET A 404 -6.31 -6.18 -13.92
C MET A 404 -5.76 -7.40 -13.17
N VAL A 405 -4.99 -7.21 -12.09
CA VAL A 405 -4.54 -8.29 -11.20
C VAL A 405 -5.75 -9.04 -10.63
N ALA A 406 -6.76 -8.32 -10.12
CA ALA A 406 -7.96 -8.94 -9.56
C ALA A 406 -8.76 -9.69 -10.63
N SER A 407 -8.90 -9.12 -11.81
CA SER A 407 -9.61 -9.73 -12.95
C SER A 407 -8.90 -11.01 -13.45
N LEU A 408 -7.57 -10.98 -13.56
CA LEU A 408 -6.79 -12.19 -13.90
C LEU A 408 -6.89 -13.24 -12.80
N TRP A 409 -6.84 -12.83 -11.53
CA TRP A 409 -6.92 -13.79 -10.41
C TRP A 409 -8.30 -14.42 -10.26
N GLN A 410 -9.36 -13.75 -10.72
CA GLN A 410 -10.69 -14.37 -10.86
C GLN A 410 -10.63 -15.56 -11.83
N ALA A 411 -9.91 -15.43 -12.95
CA ALA A 411 -9.76 -16.54 -13.92
C ALA A 411 -9.00 -17.74 -13.33
N PHE A 412 -8.16 -17.51 -12.32
CA PHE A 412 -7.30 -18.53 -11.72
C PHE A 412 -7.46 -18.59 -10.19
N PRO A 413 -8.63 -18.99 -9.66
CA PRO A 413 -8.94 -18.90 -8.24
C PRO A 413 -8.11 -19.81 -7.35
N ASN A 414 -7.40 -20.77 -7.92
CA ASN A 414 -6.52 -21.72 -7.22
C ASN A 414 -5.03 -21.37 -7.29
N LYS A 415 -4.65 -20.34 -8.09
CA LYS A 415 -3.27 -19.88 -8.12
C LYS A 415 -2.93 -19.03 -6.90
N THR A 416 -1.71 -19.16 -6.45
CA THR A 416 -1.15 -18.33 -5.40
C THR A 416 -0.92 -16.88 -5.90
N ASN A 417 -0.80 -15.95 -4.98
CA ASN A 417 -0.43 -14.58 -5.28
C ASN A 417 0.87 -14.48 -6.10
N LYS A 418 1.86 -15.32 -5.76
CA LYS A 418 3.12 -15.38 -6.51
C LYS A 418 2.94 -15.80 -7.96
N GLU A 419 2.12 -16.82 -8.20
CA GLU A 419 1.88 -17.33 -9.56
C GLU A 419 1.15 -16.30 -10.42
N ILE A 420 0.18 -15.58 -9.86
CA ILE A 420 -0.50 -14.50 -10.56
C ILE A 420 0.48 -13.37 -10.89
N LYS A 421 1.32 -12.93 -9.92
CA LYS A 421 2.37 -11.95 -10.19
C LYS A 421 3.34 -12.41 -11.27
N ASP A 422 3.78 -13.66 -11.22
CA ASP A 422 4.71 -14.24 -12.20
C ASP A 422 4.08 -14.29 -13.62
N LEU A 423 2.79 -14.62 -13.76
CA LEU A 423 2.07 -14.59 -15.04
C LEU A 423 2.07 -13.17 -15.64
N ILE A 424 1.76 -12.17 -14.82
CA ILE A 424 1.72 -10.77 -15.25
C ILE A 424 3.09 -10.31 -15.74
N ILE A 425 4.14 -10.53 -14.94
CA ILE A 425 5.50 -10.12 -15.30
C ILE A 425 5.98 -10.85 -16.57
N LYS A 426 5.70 -12.15 -16.69
CA LYS A 426 6.12 -12.95 -17.86
C LYS A 426 5.38 -12.60 -19.15
N SER A 427 4.18 -12.01 -19.06
CA SER A 427 3.42 -11.55 -20.21
C SER A 427 3.88 -10.20 -20.76
N ALA A 428 4.75 -9.50 -20.03
CA ALA A 428 5.18 -8.16 -20.40
C ALA A 428 6.10 -8.13 -21.62
N ASP A 429 5.95 -7.11 -22.45
CA ASP A 429 6.56 -6.97 -23.78
C ASP A 429 8.11 -6.84 -23.78
N ARG A 430 8.70 -6.61 -22.58
CA ARG A 430 10.16 -6.53 -22.39
C ARG A 430 10.69 -7.59 -21.40
N TYR A 431 9.94 -8.64 -21.15
CA TYR A 431 10.30 -9.66 -20.16
C TYR A 431 11.72 -10.20 -20.31
N THR A 432 12.17 -10.42 -21.56
CA THR A 432 13.51 -10.95 -21.87
C THR A 432 14.60 -9.88 -21.94
N ASN A 433 14.24 -8.60 -21.96
CA ASN A 433 15.19 -7.47 -22.05
C ASN A 433 14.69 -6.27 -21.22
N PRO A 434 14.58 -6.41 -19.88
CA PRO A 434 14.11 -5.33 -19.02
C PRO A 434 15.14 -4.20 -18.90
N ASN A 435 14.66 -3.01 -18.53
CA ASN A 435 15.51 -1.86 -18.22
C ASN A 435 14.97 -1.02 -17.07
N ALA A 436 15.74 -0.04 -16.58
CA ALA A 436 15.40 0.77 -15.44
C ALA A 436 14.17 1.69 -15.64
N GLN A 437 13.81 2.03 -16.88
CA GLN A 437 12.68 2.93 -17.18
C GLN A 437 11.36 2.16 -17.34
N TYR A 438 11.40 1.01 -18.02
CA TYR A 438 10.20 0.23 -18.35
C TYR A 438 10.02 -1.01 -17.47
N GLY A 439 11.01 -1.36 -16.65
CA GLY A 439 11.01 -2.66 -15.99
C GLY A 439 10.92 -3.80 -17.01
N TYR A 440 10.04 -4.76 -16.77
CA TYR A 440 9.73 -5.84 -17.71
C TYR A 440 8.77 -5.39 -18.84
N GLY A 441 8.33 -4.13 -18.84
CA GLY A 441 7.47 -3.56 -19.87
C GLY A 441 5.98 -3.58 -19.55
N ILE A 442 5.16 -3.52 -20.60
CA ILE A 442 3.69 -3.47 -20.50
C ILE A 442 3.16 -4.91 -20.56
N PRO A 443 2.46 -5.39 -19.51
CA PRO A 443 1.86 -6.72 -19.52
C PRO A 443 0.76 -6.87 -20.57
N ASP A 444 0.69 -8.07 -21.14
CA ASP A 444 -0.40 -8.51 -22.00
C ASP A 444 -1.27 -9.52 -21.24
N PHE A 445 -2.45 -9.09 -20.82
CA PHE A 445 -3.34 -9.94 -20.02
C PHE A 445 -4.00 -11.06 -20.83
N SER A 446 -4.04 -10.96 -22.17
CA SER A 446 -4.46 -12.08 -23.03
C SER A 446 -3.42 -13.21 -23.02
N VAL A 447 -2.14 -12.84 -23.05
CA VAL A 447 -1.01 -13.78 -22.90
C VAL A 447 -0.95 -14.35 -21.47
N ALA A 448 -1.13 -13.50 -20.44
CA ALA A 448 -1.18 -13.96 -19.07
C ALA A 448 -2.32 -14.95 -18.84
N LEU A 449 -3.50 -14.71 -19.44
CA LEU A 449 -4.65 -15.60 -19.38
C LEU A 449 -4.37 -16.94 -20.09
N SER A 450 -3.74 -16.90 -21.26
CA SER A 450 -3.46 -18.12 -22.04
C SER A 450 -2.37 -19.02 -21.42
N ASN A 451 -1.47 -18.42 -20.64
CA ASN A 451 -0.35 -19.11 -19.97
C ASN A 451 -0.67 -19.55 -18.53
N GLY A 452 -1.84 -19.26 -18.05
CA GLY A 452 -2.34 -19.59 -16.68
C GLY A 452 -3.19 -20.81 -16.62
#